data_79bca6ace9a5ebabffa85b8ab17537f5
#
_entry.id   79bca6ace9a5ebabffa85b8ab17537f5
#
_cell.length_a   1.000
_cell.length_b   1.000
_cell.length_c   1.000
_cell.angle_alpha   90.00
_cell.angle_beta   90.00
_cell.angle_gamma   90.00
#
_symmetry.space_group_name_H-M   'P 1'
#
loop_
_entity.id
_entity.type
_entity.pdbx_description
1 polymer ?
#
loop_
_entity_poly.entity_id
_entity_poly.type
_entity_poly.pdbx_seq_one_letter_code
_entity_poly.pdbx_strand_id
1 'polypeptide(L)'
;MSNIKLVHSGGNSVSLTTPDSNPAANRTFKLPGADGTSGQAMVTDGSGALSFASMPSGGLSMADNWRWTTEFTQSNTTSFLTTTSSWERPDSKLGIGANPLGTGMTQSGGIFSFPSTGYYLIHFMTSSKVDNDYCEIFTFIQATENNSDYSVVARSLDTIQNQCTPNFTSTSIQYLTRVTNISNHKVRFRVQNSGISVTWMGNTDENRIAATFLKVGDI
;
A
#
# COMPACT_ATOMS: atom_id res chain seq x y z
N MET A 1 34.45 29.33 27.27
CA MET A 1 33.93 28.21 26.49
C MET A 1 34.92 27.84 25.40
N SER A 2 35.35 26.60 25.33
CA SER A 2 36.25 26.16 24.26
C SER A 2 35.38 25.71 23.06
N ASN A 3 35.70 26.20 21.87
CA ASN A 3 35.06 25.80 20.63
C ASN A 3 36.12 25.56 19.54
N ILE A 4 35.77 24.76 18.55
CA ILE A 4 36.53 24.63 17.31
C ILE A 4 35.93 25.59 16.31
N LYS A 5 36.71 26.59 15.89
CA LYS A 5 36.27 27.59 14.94
C LYS A 5 36.98 27.42 13.61
N LEU A 6 36.21 27.26 12.55
CA LEU A 6 36.69 27.17 11.16
C LEU A 6 36.37 28.52 10.48
N VAL A 7 37.40 29.29 10.09
CA VAL A 7 37.28 30.61 9.49
C VAL A 7 37.46 30.49 7.99
N HIS A 8 36.50 30.98 7.21
CA HIS A 8 36.62 31.12 5.76
C HIS A 8 37.51 32.32 5.40
N SER A 9 38.21 32.28 4.30
CA SER A 9 39.06 33.37 3.82
C SER A 9 38.35 34.72 3.66
N GLY A 10 37.02 34.71 3.46
CA GLY A 10 36.16 35.89 3.44
C GLY A 10 35.73 36.43 4.82
N GLY A 11 36.26 35.92 5.92
CA GLY A 11 36.05 36.40 7.29
C GLY A 11 34.92 35.74 8.08
N ASN A 12 33.94 35.09 7.44
CA ASN A 12 32.87 34.33 8.13
C ASN A 12 33.38 33.02 8.68
N SER A 13 32.71 32.46 9.70
CA SER A 13 33.15 31.23 10.37
C SER A 13 32.00 30.29 10.72
N VAL A 14 32.32 28.99 10.81
CA VAL A 14 31.48 27.95 11.42
C VAL A 14 32.14 27.48 12.69
N SER A 15 31.39 27.31 13.77
CA SER A 15 31.94 26.88 15.07
C SER A 15 31.21 25.62 15.55
N LEU A 16 31.96 24.67 16.09
CA LEU A 16 31.47 23.60 16.94
C LEU A 16 31.65 24.05 18.39
N THR A 17 30.57 24.10 19.13
CA THR A 17 30.54 24.58 20.52
C THR A 17 29.89 23.54 21.43
N THR A 18 30.08 23.72 22.74
CA THR A 18 29.37 22.93 23.75
C THR A 18 27.87 23.23 23.74
N PRO A 19 27.00 22.29 24.14
CA PRO A 19 25.59 22.57 24.33
C PRO A 19 25.36 23.64 25.39
N ASP A 20 24.22 24.34 25.33
CA ASP A 20 23.87 25.44 26.25
C ASP A 20 23.76 24.98 27.71
N SER A 21 23.35 23.72 27.92
CA SER A 21 23.30 23.12 29.26
C SER A 21 24.45 22.12 29.45
N ASN A 22 24.95 22.05 30.70
CA ASN A 22 25.97 21.08 31.04
C ASN A 22 25.47 19.65 30.89
N PRO A 23 26.06 18.80 30.03
CA PRO A 23 25.65 17.40 29.91
C PRO A 23 25.95 16.63 31.21
N ALA A 24 25.11 15.68 31.56
CA ALA A 24 25.22 14.90 32.81
C ALA A 24 26.52 14.05 32.88
N ALA A 25 27.18 13.85 31.76
CA ALA A 25 28.47 13.13 31.66
C ALA A 25 29.26 13.59 30.44
N ASN A 26 30.54 13.29 30.40
CA ASN A 26 31.37 13.52 29.22
C ASN A 26 30.78 12.75 28.01
N ARG A 27 30.67 13.45 26.89
CA ARG A 27 30.19 12.89 25.62
C ARG A 27 31.34 12.83 24.63
N THR A 28 31.46 11.71 23.94
CA THR A 28 32.44 11.53 22.88
C THR A 28 31.73 11.19 21.60
N PHE A 29 32.01 11.91 20.53
CA PHE A 29 31.53 11.56 19.18
C PHE A 29 32.72 11.04 18.38
N LYS A 30 32.68 9.77 18.01
CA LYS A 30 33.68 9.15 17.12
C LYS A 30 33.26 9.46 15.68
N LEU A 31 34.07 10.22 14.98
CA LEU A 31 33.84 10.54 13.58
C LEU A 31 33.93 9.28 12.69
N PRO A 32 33.19 9.25 11.57
CA PRO A 32 33.32 8.16 10.60
C PRO A 32 34.75 8.02 10.10
N GLY A 33 35.22 6.78 9.88
CA GLY A 33 36.54 6.50 9.34
C GLY A 33 36.67 6.64 7.82
N ALA A 34 35.54 6.92 7.11
CA ALA A 34 35.51 7.10 5.68
C ALA A 34 34.47 8.17 5.32
N ASP A 35 34.61 8.76 4.13
CA ASP A 35 33.66 9.71 3.59
C ASP A 35 32.34 9.03 3.23
N GLY A 36 31.24 9.75 3.39
CA GLY A 36 29.94 9.34 2.89
C GLY A 36 29.79 9.52 1.38
N THR A 37 28.74 8.95 0.82
CA THR A 37 28.35 9.18 -0.57
C THR A 37 27.21 10.21 -0.65
N SER A 38 26.98 10.76 -1.85
CA SER A 38 25.90 11.72 -2.06
C SER A 38 24.55 11.17 -1.60
N GLY A 39 23.80 11.97 -0.84
CA GLY A 39 22.46 11.60 -0.31
C GLY A 39 22.49 10.85 1.03
N GLN A 40 23.66 10.58 1.60
CA GLN A 40 23.75 10.04 2.96
C GLN A 40 23.73 11.14 4.02
N ALA A 41 23.15 10.82 5.18
CA ALA A 41 23.20 11.65 6.38
C ALA A 41 24.19 11.07 7.40
N MET A 42 24.76 11.95 8.21
CA MET A 42 25.52 11.52 9.39
C MET A 42 24.52 11.11 10.47
N VAL A 43 24.63 9.87 10.93
CA VAL A 43 23.76 9.26 11.95
C VAL A 43 24.60 8.78 13.14
N THR A 44 23.94 8.62 14.29
CA THR A 44 24.55 8.09 15.52
C THR A 44 24.03 6.68 15.81
N ASP A 45 24.86 5.84 16.40
CA ASP A 45 24.49 4.53 16.93
C ASP A 45 23.86 4.59 18.34
N GLY A 46 23.68 5.80 18.89
CA GLY A 46 23.20 6.03 20.25
C GLY A 46 24.27 5.90 21.34
N SER A 47 25.48 5.40 21.02
CA SER A 47 26.60 5.21 21.92
C SER A 47 27.79 6.14 21.65
N GLY A 48 27.60 7.10 20.73
CA GLY A 48 28.56 8.14 20.39
C GLY A 48 29.40 7.87 19.13
N ALA A 49 29.23 6.72 18.46
CA ALA A 49 29.85 6.54 17.15
C ALA A 49 28.94 7.20 16.07
N LEU A 50 29.58 7.90 15.15
CA LEU A 50 28.94 8.50 13.99
C LEU A 50 29.30 7.70 12.73
N SER A 51 28.34 7.54 11.85
CA SER A 51 28.49 6.89 10.54
C SER A 51 27.66 7.59 9.49
N PHE A 52 27.90 7.29 8.22
CA PHE A 52 27.01 7.74 7.14
C PHE A 52 26.01 6.66 6.81
N ALA A 53 24.73 7.00 6.77
CA ALA A 53 23.65 6.11 6.36
C ALA A 53 22.79 6.77 5.29
N SER A 54 22.28 5.97 4.38
CA SER A 54 21.26 6.45 3.43
C SER A 54 20.03 6.89 4.20
N MET A 55 19.56 8.10 3.95
CA MET A 55 18.27 8.54 4.47
C MET A 55 17.19 7.65 3.87
N PRO A 56 16.20 7.18 4.67
CA PRO A 56 15.02 6.60 4.08
C PRO A 56 14.46 7.61 3.07
N SER A 57 14.28 7.20 1.84
CA SER A 57 13.56 8.05 0.87
C SER A 57 12.19 8.31 1.47
N GLY A 58 11.85 9.58 1.72
CA GLY A 58 10.58 10.00 2.31
C GLY A 58 9.41 9.76 1.35
N GLY A 59 9.17 8.51 0.98
CA GLY A 59 8.15 8.07 0.04
C GLY A 59 7.62 6.69 0.41
N LEU A 60 6.64 6.21 -0.35
CA LEU A 60 6.13 4.86 -0.21
C LEU A 60 7.26 3.85 -0.52
N SER A 61 7.47 2.89 0.37
CA SER A 61 8.43 1.80 0.15
C SER A 61 7.84 0.66 -0.71
N MET A 62 6.52 0.62 -0.83
CA MET A 62 5.80 -0.34 -1.67
C MET A 62 4.48 0.27 -2.17
N ALA A 63 4.25 0.13 -3.47
CA ALA A 63 2.95 0.35 -4.11
C ALA A 63 2.73 -0.74 -5.15
N ASP A 64 1.56 -1.33 -5.16
CA ASP A 64 1.20 -2.40 -6.11
C ASP A 64 -0.26 -2.24 -6.52
N ASN A 65 -0.56 -2.58 -7.77
CA ASN A 65 -1.91 -2.54 -8.30
C ASN A 65 -2.21 -3.85 -9.03
N TRP A 66 -3.38 -4.39 -8.76
CA TRP A 66 -3.89 -5.60 -9.38
C TRP A 66 -5.29 -5.34 -9.91
N ARG A 67 -5.59 -5.80 -11.11
CA ARG A 67 -6.92 -5.73 -11.71
C ARG A 67 -7.47 -7.12 -12.02
N TRP A 68 -8.77 -7.21 -12.00
CA TRP A 68 -9.51 -8.38 -12.43
C TRP A 68 -9.84 -8.23 -13.92
N THR A 69 -9.39 -9.18 -14.73
CA THR A 69 -9.40 -9.08 -16.19
C THR A 69 -10.70 -9.51 -16.85
N THR A 70 -11.43 -10.41 -16.22
CA THR A 70 -12.56 -11.11 -16.83
C THR A 70 -13.90 -10.55 -16.40
N GLU A 71 -14.74 -10.15 -17.36
CA GLU A 71 -16.14 -9.84 -17.11
C GLU A 71 -16.89 -11.13 -16.71
N PHE A 72 -17.76 -11.05 -15.70
CA PHE A 72 -18.61 -12.18 -15.30
C PHE A 72 -19.95 -11.70 -14.78
N THR A 73 -20.95 -12.57 -14.94
CA THR A 73 -22.33 -12.28 -14.54
C THR A 73 -22.75 -13.23 -13.41
N GLN A 74 -23.47 -12.70 -12.42
CA GLN A 74 -24.04 -13.49 -11.33
C GLN A 74 -25.42 -12.96 -10.93
N SER A 75 -26.26 -13.83 -10.36
CA SER A 75 -27.60 -13.50 -9.90
C SER A 75 -27.74 -13.83 -8.43
N ASN A 76 -28.16 -12.85 -7.63
CA ASN A 76 -28.50 -12.95 -6.20
C ASN A 76 -27.55 -13.86 -5.40
N THR A 77 -26.25 -13.62 -5.54
CA THR A 77 -25.25 -14.50 -4.97
C THR A 77 -23.99 -13.75 -4.53
N THR A 78 -23.12 -14.46 -3.87
CA THR A 78 -21.81 -13.99 -3.44
C THR A 78 -20.74 -14.65 -4.31
N SER A 79 -19.82 -13.86 -4.84
CA SER A 79 -18.65 -14.36 -5.56
C SER A 79 -17.35 -13.88 -4.91
N PHE A 80 -16.48 -14.83 -4.60
CA PHE A 80 -15.11 -14.55 -4.26
C PHE A 80 -14.29 -14.41 -5.54
N LEU A 81 -13.44 -13.42 -5.61
CA LEU A 81 -12.55 -13.21 -6.75
C LEU A 81 -11.30 -14.09 -6.60
N THR A 82 -11.50 -15.40 -6.73
CA THR A 82 -10.50 -16.44 -6.38
C THR A 82 -9.75 -17.03 -7.57
N THR A 83 -10.13 -16.71 -8.80
CA THR A 83 -9.45 -17.25 -9.98
C THR A 83 -8.10 -16.56 -10.16
N THR A 84 -7.02 -17.30 -10.00
CA THR A 84 -5.65 -16.76 -10.12
C THR A 84 -5.38 -16.12 -11.48
N SER A 85 -5.84 -16.76 -12.57
CA SER A 85 -5.62 -16.27 -13.94
C SER A 85 -6.41 -15.01 -14.30
N SER A 86 -7.37 -14.61 -13.47
CA SER A 86 -8.14 -13.38 -13.69
C SER A 86 -7.57 -12.17 -12.93
N TRP A 87 -6.54 -12.35 -12.12
CA TRP A 87 -5.84 -11.25 -11.49
C TRP A 87 -4.51 -11.02 -12.21
N GLU A 88 -4.30 -9.79 -12.68
CA GLU A 88 -3.04 -9.36 -13.28
C GLU A 88 -2.57 -8.00 -12.74
N ARG A 89 -1.29 -7.71 -12.85
CA ARG A 89 -0.79 -6.33 -12.74
C ARG A 89 -1.04 -5.60 -14.06
N PRO A 90 -1.39 -4.30 -14.03
CA PRO A 90 -1.56 -3.53 -15.26
C PRO A 90 -0.29 -3.58 -16.11
N ASP A 91 -0.36 -4.20 -17.28
CA ASP A 91 0.75 -4.45 -18.19
C ASP A 91 0.67 -3.65 -19.49
N SER A 92 -0.50 -3.08 -19.78
CA SER A 92 -0.79 -2.36 -21.01
C SER A 92 -1.04 -0.87 -20.78
N LYS A 93 -0.88 -0.08 -21.84
CA LYS A 93 -1.24 1.33 -21.98
C LYS A 93 -0.83 2.26 -20.82
N LEU A 94 0.20 3.07 -21.03
CA LEU A 94 0.60 4.18 -20.14
C LEU A 94 0.81 3.78 -18.67
N GLY A 95 0.87 2.49 -18.41
CA GLY A 95 1.02 1.96 -17.07
C GLY A 95 2.42 2.14 -16.54
N ILE A 96 2.51 2.22 -15.27
CA ILE A 96 3.70 1.96 -14.46
C ILE A 96 4.29 0.57 -14.75
N GLY A 97 3.72 -0.15 -15.75
CA GLY A 97 4.07 -1.52 -16.11
C GLY A 97 3.65 -2.55 -15.07
N ALA A 98 3.94 -3.79 -15.35
CA ALA A 98 3.68 -4.90 -14.42
C ALA A 98 4.57 -4.88 -13.16
N ASN A 99 5.38 -3.85 -12.97
CA ASN A 99 6.33 -3.76 -11.87
C ASN A 99 5.78 -2.90 -10.72
N PRO A 100 5.64 -3.47 -9.53
CA PRO A 100 5.31 -2.69 -8.34
C PRO A 100 6.49 -1.79 -7.94
N LEU A 101 6.22 -0.75 -7.17
CA LEU A 101 7.26 -0.07 -6.40
C LEU A 101 7.70 -1.02 -5.27
N GLY A 102 8.99 -1.28 -5.16
CA GLY A 102 9.53 -2.23 -4.18
C GLY A 102 9.07 -3.67 -4.43
N THR A 103 9.01 -4.47 -3.37
CA THR A 103 8.49 -5.84 -3.45
C THR A 103 6.97 -5.82 -3.33
N GLY A 104 6.27 -6.07 -4.43
CA GLY A 104 4.81 -6.07 -4.48
C GLY A 104 4.16 -7.23 -3.73
N MET A 105 2.84 -7.25 -3.73
CA MET A 105 2.03 -8.36 -3.22
C MET A 105 2.26 -9.62 -4.06
N THR A 106 2.11 -10.79 -3.47
CA THR A 106 1.95 -12.04 -4.22
C THR A 106 0.51 -12.52 -4.15
N GLN A 107 0.02 -13.17 -5.21
CA GLN A 107 -1.35 -13.61 -5.31
C GLN A 107 -1.40 -15.11 -5.71
N SER A 108 -2.27 -15.87 -5.04
CA SER A 108 -2.60 -17.27 -5.40
C SER A 108 -4.06 -17.56 -5.02
N GLY A 109 -4.86 -18.00 -5.98
CA GLY A 109 -6.28 -18.29 -5.77
C GLY A 109 -7.08 -17.08 -5.27
N GLY A 110 -6.74 -15.84 -5.68
CA GLY A 110 -7.37 -14.60 -5.21
C GLY A 110 -7.03 -14.20 -3.78
N ILE A 111 -6.10 -14.89 -3.16
CA ILE A 111 -5.56 -14.57 -1.83
C ILE A 111 -4.25 -13.80 -2.02
N PHE A 112 -4.18 -12.61 -1.45
CA PHE A 112 -3.02 -11.74 -1.52
C PHE A 112 -2.18 -11.84 -0.25
N SER A 113 -0.88 -11.99 -0.42
CA SER A 113 0.12 -12.06 0.65
C SER A 113 1.01 -10.83 0.66
N PHE A 114 1.26 -10.30 1.85
CA PHE A 114 2.09 -9.12 2.05
C PHE A 114 3.58 -9.46 1.95
N PRO A 115 4.40 -8.59 1.33
CA PRO A 115 5.83 -8.85 1.16
C PRO A 115 6.65 -8.63 2.44
N SER A 116 6.17 -7.81 3.37
CA SER A 116 6.85 -7.48 4.62
C SER A 116 5.85 -7.08 5.70
N THR A 117 6.30 -7.00 6.95
CA THR A 117 5.53 -6.39 8.04
C THR A 117 5.44 -4.87 7.86
N GLY A 118 4.43 -4.22 8.45
CA GLY A 118 4.21 -2.78 8.32
C GLY A 118 2.74 -2.39 8.35
N TYR A 119 2.47 -1.12 8.09
CA TYR A 119 1.13 -0.58 7.91
C TYR A 119 0.81 -0.51 6.42
N TYR A 120 -0.36 -1.01 6.04
CA TYR A 120 -0.81 -1.06 4.64
C TYR A 120 -2.18 -0.41 4.48
N LEU A 121 -2.28 0.47 3.48
CA LEU A 121 -3.55 0.94 2.96
C LEU A 121 -3.93 0.09 1.74
N ILE A 122 -5.10 -0.51 1.81
CA ILE A 122 -5.69 -1.31 0.74
C ILE A 122 -6.90 -0.56 0.22
N HIS A 123 -6.93 -0.31 -1.08
CA HIS A 123 -8.09 0.26 -1.77
C HIS A 123 -8.60 -0.77 -2.77
N PHE A 124 -9.89 -1.06 -2.71
CA PHE A 124 -10.55 -1.97 -3.64
C PHE A 124 -11.75 -1.26 -4.29
N MET A 125 -11.79 -1.32 -5.61
CA MET A 125 -12.87 -0.75 -6.41
C MET A 125 -13.49 -1.79 -7.32
N THR A 126 -14.78 -1.62 -7.61
CA THR A 126 -15.51 -2.45 -8.56
C THR A 126 -16.42 -1.60 -9.43
N SER A 127 -16.57 -2.01 -10.68
CA SER A 127 -17.58 -1.49 -11.59
C SER A 127 -18.51 -2.61 -12.04
N SER A 128 -19.78 -2.33 -12.10
CA SER A 128 -20.81 -3.28 -12.51
C SER A 128 -21.88 -2.63 -13.35
N LYS A 129 -22.63 -3.46 -14.08
CA LYS A 129 -23.78 -3.04 -14.86
C LYS A 129 -24.95 -4.01 -14.68
N VAL A 130 -26.16 -3.48 -14.83
CA VAL A 130 -27.40 -4.25 -14.94
C VAL A 130 -28.20 -3.74 -16.13
N ASP A 131 -28.91 -4.63 -16.80
CA ASP A 131 -29.66 -4.27 -17.98
C ASP A 131 -31.07 -3.76 -17.64
N ASN A 132 -31.66 -4.15 -16.52
CA ASN A 132 -32.96 -3.72 -16.04
C ASN A 132 -33.06 -3.90 -14.52
N ASP A 133 -33.97 -3.13 -13.88
CA ASP A 133 -34.39 -3.32 -12.50
C ASP A 133 -33.47 -2.83 -11.38
N TYR A 134 -33.99 -2.96 -10.17
CA TYR A 134 -33.37 -2.63 -8.91
C TYR A 134 -32.43 -3.73 -8.42
N CYS A 135 -31.22 -3.36 -8.03
CA CYS A 135 -30.25 -4.30 -7.47
C CYS A 135 -29.36 -3.64 -6.42
N GLU A 136 -29.13 -4.33 -5.33
CA GLU A 136 -28.10 -3.94 -4.35
C GLU A 136 -26.77 -4.59 -4.71
N ILE A 137 -25.72 -3.78 -4.67
CA ILE A 137 -24.35 -4.15 -4.98
C ILE A 137 -23.51 -4.02 -3.72
N PHE A 138 -22.80 -5.07 -3.37
CA PHE A 138 -21.90 -5.10 -2.22
C PHE A 138 -20.48 -5.45 -2.65
N THR A 139 -19.53 -4.70 -2.13
CA THR A 139 -18.11 -4.91 -2.32
C THR A 139 -17.43 -5.09 -0.97
N PHE A 140 -16.56 -6.09 -0.83
CA PHE A 140 -15.97 -6.44 0.46
C PHE A 140 -14.46 -6.63 0.36
N ILE A 141 -13.76 -6.18 1.39
CA ILE A 141 -12.43 -6.65 1.74
C ILE A 141 -12.56 -7.61 2.92
N GLN A 142 -11.94 -8.77 2.80
CA GLN A 142 -11.80 -9.73 3.88
C GLN A 142 -10.34 -9.94 4.21
N ALA A 143 -10.00 -9.98 5.49
CA ALA A 143 -8.65 -10.22 5.97
C ALA A 143 -8.62 -11.34 7.00
N THR A 144 -7.45 -11.95 7.16
CA THR A 144 -7.15 -12.95 8.17
C THR A 144 -5.83 -12.66 8.86
N GLU A 145 -5.70 -13.05 10.12
CA GLU A 145 -4.46 -12.99 10.90
C GLU A 145 -3.93 -14.39 11.27
N ASN A 146 -4.61 -15.45 10.86
CA ASN A 146 -4.25 -16.84 11.13
C ASN A 146 -4.16 -17.71 9.86
N ASN A 147 -4.28 -17.10 8.68
CA ASN A 147 -4.27 -17.74 7.36
C ASN A 147 -5.44 -18.73 7.13
N SER A 148 -6.48 -18.70 7.93
CA SER A 148 -7.66 -19.60 7.79
C SER A 148 -8.98 -18.85 7.92
N ASP A 149 -9.18 -18.08 8.98
CA ASP A 149 -10.45 -17.45 9.31
C ASP A 149 -10.50 -16.02 8.76
N TYR A 150 -11.27 -15.83 7.69
CA TYR A 150 -11.42 -14.54 7.04
C TYR A 150 -12.63 -13.79 7.57
N SER A 151 -12.39 -12.61 8.12
CA SER A 151 -13.43 -11.67 8.54
C SER A 151 -13.63 -10.56 7.53
N VAL A 152 -14.86 -10.06 7.39
CA VAL A 152 -15.14 -8.83 6.64
C VAL A 152 -14.59 -7.64 7.43
N VAL A 153 -13.62 -6.94 6.84
CA VAL A 153 -12.95 -5.78 7.47
C VAL A 153 -13.37 -4.44 6.85
N ALA A 154 -13.90 -4.48 5.64
CA ALA A 154 -14.53 -3.32 4.99
C ALA A 154 -15.63 -3.77 4.03
N ARG A 155 -16.68 -2.95 3.92
CA ARG A 155 -17.82 -3.18 3.02
C ARG A 155 -18.33 -1.86 2.47
N SER A 156 -18.65 -1.83 1.18
CA SER A 156 -19.45 -0.79 0.52
C SER A 156 -20.76 -1.39 0.05
N LEU A 157 -21.79 -0.56 0.01
CA LEU A 157 -23.11 -0.85 -0.52
C LEU A 157 -23.47 0.25 -1.51
N ASP A 158 -24.00 -0.14 -2.65
CA ASP A 158 -24.65 0.75 -3.59
C ASP A 158 -25.94 0.10 -4.10
N THR A 159 -26.81 0.92 -4.66
CA THR A 159 -28.12 0.50 -5.19
C THR A 159 -28.27 1.01 -6.61
N ILE A 160 -28.40 0.10 -7.54
CA ILE A 160 -28.73 0.44 -8.92
C ILE A 160 -30.25 0.52 -9.06
N GLN A 161 -30.75 1.67 -9.53
CA GLN A 161 -32.15 1.90 -9.82
C GLN A 161 -32.36 1.92 -11.32
N ASN A 162 -33.51 1.40 -11.77
CA ASN A 162 -33.87 1.37 -13.18
C ASN A 162 -34.16 2.77 -13.74
N GLN A 163 -33.16 3.40 -14.37
CA GLN A 163 -33.30 4.71 -14.99
C GLN A 163 -32.87 4.72 -16.47
N CYS A 164 -32.06 3.80 -16.89
CA CYS A 164 -31.59 3.62 -18.28
C CYS A 164 -31.14 2.18 -18.50
N THR A 165 -30.85 1.81 -19.73
CA THR A 165 -30.39 0.45 -20.09
C THR A 165 -29.18 0.57 -20.98
N PRO A 166 -27.99 0.04 -20.54
CA PRO A 166 -27.69 -0.50 -19.22
C PRO A 166 -27.47 0.56 -18.15
N ASN A 167 -27.69 0.21 -16.89
CA ASN A 167 -27.34 1.00 -15.72
C ASN A 167 -25.97 0.60 -15.21
N PHE A 168 -25.10 1.56 -14.93
CA PHE A 168 -23.73 1.35 -14.41
C PHE A 168 -23.62 1.87 -12.99
N THR A 169 -22.82 1.18 -12.17
CA THR A 169 -22.37 1.70 -10.89
C THR A 169 -20.93 1.30 -10.59
N SER A 170 -20.32 2.06 -9.72
CA SER A 170 -18.98 1.76 -9.20
C SER A 170 -18.96 1.97 -7.69
N THR A 171 -18.39 1.02 -6.98
CA THR A 171 -18.15 1.13 -5.54
C THR A 171 -16.67 1.07 -5.24
N SER A 172 -16.26 1.76 -4.17
CA SER A 172 -14.89 1.68 -3.68
C SER A 172 -14.85 1.65 -2.16
N ILE A 173 -13.87 0.94 -1.62
CA ILE A 173 -13.65 0.79 -0.18
C ILE A 173 -12.17 0.80 0.14
N GLN A 174 -11.86 1.20 1.36
CA GLN A 174 -10.49 1.22 1.87
C GLN A 174 -10.39 0.46 3.19
N TYR A 175 -9.24 -0.10 3.43
CA TYR A 175 -8.89 -0.74 4.69
C TYR A 175 -7.44 -0.46 5.05
N LEU A 176 -7.23 0.10 6.22
CA LEU A 176 -5.90 0.30 6.80
C LEU A 176 -5.62 -0.83 7.79
N THR A 177 -4.52 -1.54 7.62
CA THR A 177 -4.15 -2.68 8.47
C THR A 177 -2.70 -2.63 8.91
N ARG A 178 -2.41 -3.23 10.06
CA ARG A 178 -1.06 -3.49 10.56
C ARG A 178 -0.72 -4.95 10.37
N VAL A 179 0.24 -5.24 9.50
CA VAL A 179 0.72 -6.59 9.23
C VAL A 179 1.91 -6.91 10.13
N THR A 180 1.72 -7.81 11.09
CA THR A 180 2.75 -8.23 12.05
C THR A 180 3.37 -9.58 11.71
N ASN A 181 2.69 -10.39 10.91
CA ASN A 181 3.14 -11.72 10.48
C ASN A 181 2.70 -11.99 9.03
N ILE A 182 3.64 -11.99 8.11
CA ILE A 182 3.38 -12.15 6.68
C ILE A 182 2.91 -13.56 6.30
N SER A 183 3.21 -14.57 7.10
CA SER A 183 2.72 -15.93 6.85
C SER A 183 1.23 -16.06 7.11
N ASN A 184 0.72 -15.34 8.10
CA ASN A 184 -0.65 -15.46 8.61
C ASN A 184 -1.57 -14.34 8.10
N HIS A 185 -1.06 -13.10 7.94
CA HIS A 185 -1.84 -12.01 7.41
C HIS A 185 -2.05 -12.17 5.91
N LYS A 186 -3.32 -12.25 5.50
CA LYS A 186 -3.73 -12.33 4.10
C LYS A 186 -4.97 -11.48 3.88
N VAL A 187 -5.20 -11.13 2.63
CA VAL A 187 -6.41 -10.41 2.21
C VAL A 187 -6.97 -11.03 0.94
N ARG A 188 -8.30 -10.98 0.81
CA ARG A 188 -9.05 -11.39 -0.38
C ARG A 188 -10.25 -10.48 -0.62
N PHE A 189 -10.78 -10.53 -1.82
CA PHE A 189 -11.87 -9.69 -2.27
C PHE A 189 -13.11 -10.50 -2.60
N ARG A 190 -14.25 -9.92 -2.32
CA ARG A 190 -15.55 -10.51 -2.56
C ARG A 190 -16.52 -9.47 -3.09
N VAL A 191 -17.37 -9.87 -4.01
CA VAL A 191 -18.52 -9.10 -4.50
C VAL A 191 -19.80 -9.88 -4.25
N GLN A 192 -20.91 -9.16 -4.11
CA GLN A 192 -22.21 -9.75 -3.89
C GLN A 192 -23.27 -8.83 -4.49
N ASN A 193 -24.35 -9.38 -4.99
CA ASN A 193 -25.54 -8.65 -5.34
C ASN A 193 -26.78 -9.33 -4.76
N SER A 194 -27.85 -8.55 -4.56
CA SER A 194 -29.18 -9.04 -4.24
C SER A 194 -30.14 -8.65 -5.36
N GLY A 195 -31.12 -9.52 -5.63
CA GLY A 195 -32.13 -9.28 -6.67
C GLY A 195 -31.77 -9.95 -8.00
N ILE A 196 -31.56 -9.17 -9.03
CA ILE A 196 -31.38 -9.64 -10.40
C ILE A 196 -29.93 -9.96 -10.75
N SER A 197 -29.73 -10.32 -12.01
CA SER A 197 -28.42 -10.59 -12.61
C SER A 197 -27.61 -9.31 -12.76
N VAL A 198 -26.37 -9.34 -12.29
CA VAL A 198 -25.38 -8.26 -12.36
C VAL A 198 -24.17 -8.72 -13.12
N THR A 199 -23.72 -7.90 -14.05
CA THR A 199 -22.45 -8.12 -14.73
C THR A 199 -21.36 -7.27 -14.07
N TRP A 200 -20.35 -7.93 -13.52
CA TRP A 200 -19.14 -7.35 -12.96
C TRP A 200 -18.11 -7.15 -14.06
N MET A 201 -17.66 -5.91 -14.24
CA MET A 201 -16.98 -5.44 -15.44
C MET A 201 -15.47 -5.59 -15.33
N GLY A 202 -14.96 -6.83 -15.23
CA GLY A 202 -13.52 -7.09 -15.34
C GLY A 202 -12.97 -6.61 -16.69
N ASN A 203 -11.72 -6.15 -16.73
CA ASN A 203 -11.12 -5.64 -17.94
C ASN A 203 -9.60 -5.75 -17.90
N THR A 204 -8.96 -6.14 -19.02
CA THR A 204 -7.51 -6.30 -19.13
C THR A 204 -6.78 -5.02 -19.54
N ASP A 205 -7.49 -3.97 -19.93
CA ASP A 205 -6.91 -2.68 -20.33
C ASP A 205 -7.11 -1.57 -19.29
N GLU A 206 -8.15 -1.69 -18.45
CA GLU A 206 -8.59 -0.65 -17.53
C GLU A 206 -8.85 -1.21 -16.12
N ASN A 207 -8.58 -0.40 -15.10
CA ASN A 207 -8.89 -0.72 -13.72
C ASN A 207 -10.39 -0.51 -13.43
N ARG A 208 -11.23 -1.47 -13.81
CA ARG A 208 -12.68 -1.47 -13.52
C ARG A 208 -13.01 -2.26 -12.26
N ILE A 209 -12.32 -3.39 -12.04
CA ILE A 209 -12.26 -4.12 -10.77
C ILE A 209 -10.79 -4.20 -10.41
N ALA A 210 -10.38 -3.49 -9.37
CA ALA A 210 -8.97 -3.36 -9.06
C ALA A 210 -8.70 -3.21 -7.56
N ALA A 211 -7.57 -3.74 -7.14
CA ALA A 211 -7.04 -3.62 -5.79
C ALA A 211 -5.69 -2.90 -5.82
N THR A 212 -5.56 -1.83 -5.04
CA THR A 212 -4.31 -1.10 -4.86
C THR A 212 -3.81 -1.29 -3.44
N PHE A 213 -2.52 -1.55 -3.29
CA PHE A 213 -1.85 -1.78 -2.02
C PHE A 213 -0.72 -0.77 -1.86
N LEU A 214 -0.72 -0.04 -0.76
CA LEU A 214 0.34 0.90 -0.40
C LEU A 214 0.88 0.56 0.98
N LYS A 215 2.20 0.40 1.10
CA LYS A 215 2.84 0.34 2.42
C LYS A 215 3.09 1.75 2.88
N VAL A 216 2.41 2.18 3.94
CA VAL A 216 2.42 3.56 4.43
C VAL A 216 3.32 3.76 5.66
N GLY A 217 3.87 2.68 6.21
CA GLY A 217 4.81 2.75 7.34
C GLY A 217 5.36 1.39 7.76
N ASP A 218 6.45 1.43 8.49
CA ASP A 218 7.05 0.27 9.16
C ASP A 218 6.52 0.12 10.59
N ILE A 219 6.75 -1.07 11.22
CA ILE A 219 6.44 -1.35 12.63
C ILE A 219 7.72 -1.54 13.43
#